data_23e368d8f8106d79c22680a7ddfa7cc1
#
_entry.id   23e368d8f8106d79c22680a7ddfa7cc1
#
_cell.length_a   1.000
_cell.length_b   1.000
_cell.length_c   1.000
_cell.angle_alpha   90.00
_cell.angle_beta   90.00
_cell.angle_gamma   90.00
#
_symmetry.space_group_name_H-M   'P 1'
#
loop_
_entity.id
_entity.type
_entity.pdbx_description
1 polymer ?
#
loop_
_entity_poly.entity_id
_entity_poly.type
_entity_poly.pdbx_seq_one_letter_code
_entity_poly.pdbx_strand_id
1 'polypeptide(L)'
;MEISSHGINIEVCPGVYPPAEDTFLVVDHATVGPTLLEIGTGSGFISIYYSKMGIRVTACDISPAAVACTRANADRNNTHINAFVSDLFAEVHGKYDTIIFNPPYLPAADEVEDAIQWNGGRDGFAVVRPFLDSAHRFLNSEGNIFIVLSSLTDHQTLKLEYSNYSFDLVASESFFFERILLFSLRAK
;
A
#
# COMPACT_ATOMS: atom_id res chain seq x y z
N MET A 1 10.67 -18.01 -3.98
CA MET A 1 11.06 -17.79 -2.55
C MET A 1 9.80 -17.82 -1.70
N GLU A 2 9.80 -18.54 -0.60
CA GLU A 2 8.67 -18.57 0.34
C GLU A 2 9.01 -17.73 1.57
N ILE A 3 8.03 -16.98 2.05
CA ILE A 3 8.11 -16.16 3.26
C ILE A 3 6.98 -16.57 4.19
N SER A 4 7.31 -16.88 5.44
CA SER A 4 6.34 -17.18 6.50
C SER A 4 6.46 -16.14 7.61
N SER A 5 5.41 -15.37 7.82
CA SER A 5 5.35 -14.35 8.86
C SER A 5 3.89 -14.09 9.26
N HIS A 6 3.62 -13.69 10.50
CA HIS A 6 2.28 -13.33 10.99
C HIS A 6 1.20 -14.41 10.74
N GLY A 7 1.59 -15.69 10.70
CA GLY A 7 0.68 -16.80 10.37
C GLY A 7 0.24 -16.86 8.91
N ILE A 8 0.99 -16.19 8.02
CA ILE A 8 0.77 -16.13 6.56
C ILE A 8 1.95 -16.78 5.85
N ASN A 9 1.66 -17.55 4.81
CA ASN A 9 2.65 -18.18 3.94
C ASN A 9 2.53 -17.58 2.53
N ILE A 10 3.55 -16.83 2.12
CA ILE A 10 3.60 -16.16 0.82
C ILE A 10 4.63 -16.84 -0.08
N GLU A 11 4.23 -17.16 -1.30
CA GLU A 11 5.15 -17.42 -2.39
C GLU A 11 5.40 -16.10 -3.14
N VAL A 12 6.65 -15.68 -3.21
CA VAL A 12 7.05 -14.50 -3.97
C VAL A 12 7.16 -14.86 -5.44
N CYS A 13 6.27 -14.31 -6.25
CA CYS A 13 6.22 -14.53 -7.68
C CYS A 13 7.33 -13.73 -8.40
N PRO A 14 7.84 -14.22 -9.56
CA PRO A 14 8.83 -13.46 -10.34
C PRO A 14 8.33 -12.06 -10.70
N GLY A 15 9.17 -11.05 -10.51
CA GLY A 15 8.84 -9.65 -10.81
C GLY A 15 7.78 -9.02 -9.89
N VAL A 16 7.49 -9.62 -8.74
CA VAL A 16 6.56 -9.07 -7.74
C VAL A 16 7.33 -8.71 -6.47
N TYR A 17 6.99 -7.58 -5.88
CA TYR A 17 7.60 -7.10 -4.65
C TYR A 17 7.39 -8.10 -3.51
N PRO A 18 8.47 -8.55 -2.84
CA PRO A 18 8.36 -9.40 -1.66
C PRO A 18 7.89 -8.59 -0.44
N PRO A 19 7.16 -9.20 0.51
CA PRO A 19 6.93 -8.55 1.80
C PRO A 19 8.26 -8.20 2.46
N ALA A 20 8.36 -6.97 2.94
CA ALA A 20 9.54 -6.44 3.61
C ALA A 20 9.13 -5.62 4.85
N GLU A 21 10.06 -4.92 5.43
CA GLU A 21 9.88 -4.17 6.68
C GLU A 21 8.76 -3.14 6.60
N ASP A 22 8.60 -2.48 5.46
CA ASP A 22 7.50 -1.55 5.16
C ASP A 22 6.13 -2.23 5.20
N THR A 23 6.06 -3.47 4.66
CA THR A 23 4.87 -4.31 4.70
C THR A 23 4.52 -4.70 6.13
N PHE A 24 5.53 -5.10 6.92
CA PHE A 24 5.34 -5.48 8.32
C PHE A 24 4.97 -4.28 9.18
N LEU A 25 5.56 -3.10 8.94
CA LEU A 25 5.21 -1.87 9.64
C LEU A 25 3.71 -1.55 9.49
N VAL A 26 3.13 -1.80 8.29
CA VAL A 26 1.70 -1.60 8.05
C VAL A 26 0.86 -2.58 8.88
N VAL A 27 1.13 -3.89 8.81
CA VAL A 27 0.28 -4.90 9.49
C VAL A 27 0.40 -4.84 11.01
N ASP A 28 1.54 -4.38 11.53
CA ASP A 28 1.78 -4.25 12.97
C ASP A 28 1.11 -3.01 13.58
N HIS A 29 0.86 -1.96 12.79
CA HIS A 29 0.46 -0.66 13.33
C HIS A 29 -0.81 -0.07 12.72
N ALA A 30 -1.24 -0.48 11.52
CA ALA A 30 -2.45 0.07 10.93
C ALA A 30 -3.71 -0.55 11.53
N THR A 31 -4.61 0.31 12.00
CA THR A 31 -5.94 -0.09 12.48
C THR A 31 -6.95 0.06 11.36
N VAL A 32 -7.52 -1.05 10.89
CA VAL A 32 -8.44 -1.06 9.75
C VAL A 32 -9.90 -1.25 10.17
N GLY A 33 -10.79 -0.60 9.44
CA GLY A 33 -12.23 -0.78 9.57
C GLY A 33 -12.74 -2.06 8.87
N PRO A 34 -14.07 -2.29 8.88
CA PRO A 34 -14.69 -3.50 8.32
C PRO A 34 -14.45 -3.73 6.83
N THR A 35 -14.14 -2.67 6.06
CA THR A 35 -13.84 -2.74 4.63
C THR A 35 -12.50 -2.09 4.33
N LEU A 36 -11.63 -2.85 3.66
CA LEU A 36 -10.28 -2.43 3.28
C LEU A 36 -10.13 -2.42 1.76
N LEU A 37 -9.54 -1.34 1.24
CA LEU A 37 -8.96 -1.28 -0.10
C LEU A 37 -7.44 -1.20 0.01
N GLU A 38 -6.73 -2.14 -0.60
CA GLU A 38 -5.28 -2.06 -0.79
C GLU A 38 -4.96 -1.67 -2.24
N ILE A 39 -4.21 -0.59 -2.41
CA ILE A 39 -3.66 -0.15 -3.71
C ILE A 39 -2.20 -0.61 -3.77
N GLY A 40 -1.79 -1.24 -4.89
CA GLY A 40 -0.45 -1.79 -5.03
C GLY A 40 -0.24 -3.03 -4.15
N THR A 41 -1.07 -4.06 -4.35
CA THR A 41 -1.11 -5.24 -3.46
C THR A 41 0.14 -6.14 -3.53
N GLY A 42 0.92 -6.07 -4.62
CA GLY A 42 2.14 -6.85 -4.77
C GLY A 42 1.91 -8.36 -4.60
N SER A 43 2.58 -8.96 -3.60
CA SER A 43 2.42 -10.38 -3.25
C SER A 43 1.13 -10.70 -2.49
N GLY A 44 0.37 -9.69 -2.05
CA GLY A 44 -0.89 -9.83 -1.33
C GLY A 44 -0.77 -9.97 0.18
N PHE A 45 0.41 -9.75 0.76
CA PHE A 45 0.64 -10.01 2.19
C PHE A 45 -0.31 -9.21 3.10
N ILE A 46 -0.42 -7.90 2.90
CA ILE A 46 -1.29 -7.01 3.69
C ILE A 46 -2.76 -7.44 3.53
N SER A 47 -3.21 -7.64 2.28
CA SER A 47 -4.58 -8.09 1.97
C SER A 47 -4.92 -9.42 2.65
N ILE A 48 -4.01 -10.39 2.61
CA ILE A 48 -4.22 -11.71 3.23
C ILE A 48 -4.26 -11.59 4.75
N TYR A 49 -3.37 -10.79 5.34
CA TYR A 49 -3.34 -10.56 6.78
C TYR A 49 -4.69 -10.08 7.30
N TYR A 50 -5.24 -9.01 6.72
CA TYR A 50 -6.51 -8.47 7.16
C TYR A 50 -7.71 -9.35 6.78
N SER A 51 -7.66 -10.06 5.65
CA SER A 51 -8.69 -11.04 5.29
C SER A 51 -8.77 -12.19 6.29
N LYS A 52 -7.63 -12.68 6.83
CA LYS A 52 -7.61 -13.67 7.92
C LYS A 52 -8.22 -13.16 9.23
N MET A 53 -8.21 -11.85 9.45
CA MET A 53 -8.88 -11.20 10.59
C MET A 53 -10.38 -10.99 10.37
N GLY A 54 -10.94 -11.43 9.23
CA GLY A 54 -12.34 -11.29 8.90
C GLY A 54 -12.72 -9.95 8.25
N ILE A 55 -11.74 -9.12 7.88
CA ILE A 55 -11.96 -7.88 7.15
C ILE A 55 -12.32 -8.19 5.69
N ARG A 56 -13.29 -7.48 5.14
CA ARG A 56 -13.64 -7.57 3.71
C ARG A 56 -12.62 -6.77 2.89
N VAL A 57 -11.77 -7.48 2.16
CA VAL A 57 -10.64 -6.89 1.45
C VAL A 57 -10.90 -6.84 -0.05
N THR A 58 -10.67 -5.67 -0.61
CA THR A 58 -10.50 -5.41 -2.04
C THR A 58 -9.05 -5.00 -2.27
N ALA A 59 -8.40 -5.55 -3.29
CA ALA A 59 -7.02 -5.28 -3.60
C ALA A 59 -6.84 -4.99 -5.10
N CYS A 60 -5.98 -4.07 -5.44
CA CYS A 60 -5.63 -3.85 -6.83
C CYS A 60 -4.14 -3.55 -7.01
N ASP A 61 -3.68 -3.77 -8.23
CA ASP A 61 -2.31 -3.48 -8.65
C ASP A 61 -2.31 -3.14 -10.14
N ILE A 62 -1.39 -2.30 -10.58
CA ILE A 62 -1.20 -2.01 -12.00
C ILE A 62 -0.61 -3.22 -12.74
N SER A 63 0.12 -4.09 -12.02
CA SER A 63 0.75 -5.30 -12.55
C SER A 63 -0.21 -6.48 -12.54
N PRO A 64 -0.56 -7.06 -13.72
CA PRO A 64 -1.32 -8.32 -13.77
C PRO A 64 -0.62 -9.48 -13.04
N ALA A 65 0.72 -9.48 -13.01
CA ALA A 65 1.51 -10.49 -12.33
C ALA A 65 1.33 -10.39 -10.80
N ALA A 66 1.30 -9.17 -10.24
CA ALA A 66 1.03 -8.94 -8.83
C ALA A 66 -0.37 -9.40 -8.44
N VAL A 67 -1.38 -9.08 -9.25
CA VAL A 67 -2.77 -9.53 -9.02
C VAL A 67 -2.88 -11.06 -9.05
N ALA A 68 -2.23 -11.71 -10.01
CA ALA A 68 -2.20 -13.18 -10.09
C ALA A 68 -1.50 -13.79 -8.87
N CYS A 69 -0.40 -13.17 -8.42
CA CYS A 69 0.34 -13.59 -7.23
C CYS A 69 -0.52 -13.45 -5.96
N THR A 70 -1.18 -12.31 -5.79
CA THR A 70 -2.10 -12.06 -4.67
C THR A 70 -3.21 -13.12 -4.61
N ARG A 71 -3.83 -13.46 -5.74
CA ARG A 71 -4.88 -14.51 -5.80
C ARG A 71 -4.35 -15.88 -5.41
N ALA A 72 -3.20 -16.28 -5.97
CA ALA A 72 -2.58 -17.57 -5.65
C ALA A 72 -2.20 -17.67 -4.17
N ASN A 73 -1.67 -16.59 -3.59
CA ASN A 73 -1.32 -16.54 -2.18
C ASN A 73 -2.57 -16.48 -1.27
N ALA A 74 -3.65 -15.83 -1.70
CA ALA A 74 -4.94 -15.84 -0.98
C ALA A 74 -5.49 -17.27 -0.89
N ASP A 75 -5.50 -18.01 -2.00
CA ASP A 75 -5.92 -19.42 -2.04
C ASP A 75 -5.07 -20.30 -1.12
N ARG A 76 -3.73 -20.12 -1.16
CA ARG A 76 -2.78 -20.83 -0.28
C ARG A 76 -3.05 -20.59 1.21
N ASN A 77 -3.56 -19.42 1.56
CA ASN A 77 -3.87 -19.03 2.94
C ASN A 77 -5.33 -19.25 3.33
N ASN A 78 -6.15 -19.84 2.44
CA ASN A 78 -7.58 -20.02 2.63
C ASN A 78 -8.34 -18.72 2.96
N THR A 79 -7.99 -17.63 2.25
CA THR A 79 -8.64 -16.33 2.38
C THR A 79 -9.34 -15.93 1.07
N HIS A 80 -10.30 -15.02 1.20
CA HIS A 80 -11.01 -14.49 0.04
C HIS A 80 -10.73 -13.00 -0.14
N ILE A 81 -10.14 -12.63 -1.28
CA ILE A 81 -9.78 -11.26 -1.63
C ILE A 81 -10.34 -10.96 -3.02
N ASN A 82 -11.05 -9.84 -3.15
CA ASN A 82 -11.45 -9.33 -4.46
C ASN A 82 -10.24 -8.57 -5.07
N ALA A 83 -9.40 -9.28 -5.84
CA ALA A 83 -8.20 -8.72 -6.43
C ALA A 83 -8.37 -8.52 -7.95
N PHE A 84 -7.99 -7.34 -8.50
CA PHE A 84 -8.07 -7.00 -9.92
C PHE A 84 -7.01 -6.00 -10.36
N VAL A 85 -6.78 -5.92 -11.67
CA VAL A 85 -5.83 -4.98 -12.27
C VAL A 85 -6.46 -3.58 -12.30
N SER A 86 -5.74 -2.57 -11.81
CA SER A 86 -6.15 -1.18 -11.84
C SER A 86 -4.93 -0.26 -11.76
N ASP A 87 -4.93 0.81 -12.54
CA ASP A 87 -4.04 1.94 -12.30
C ASP A 87 -4.67 2.82 -11.22
N LEU A 88 -4.10 2.74 -10.02
CA LEU A 88 -4.66 3.36 -8.82
C LEU A 88 -6.17 3.05 -8.70
N PHE A 89 -7.03 4.05 -8.81
CA PHE A 89 -8.47 3.96 -8.61
C PHE A 89 -9.29 3.75 -9.89
N ALA A 90 -8.66 3.57 -11.06
CA ALA A 90 -9.36 3.55 -12.35
C ALA A 90 -10.51 2.53 -12.42
N GLU A 91 -10.31 1.33 -11.87
CA GLU A 91 -11.29 0.24 -11.85
C GLU A 91 -11.91 0.02 -10.45
N VAL A 92 -11.62 0.90 -9.50
CA VAL A 92 -12.14 0.78 -8.13
C VAL A 92 -13.57 1.30 -8.05
N HIS A 93 -14.44 0.54 -7.41
CA HIS A 93 -15.83 0.89 -7.17
C HIS A 93 -16.18 0.85 -5.68
N GLY A 94 -17.10 1.73 -5.26
CA GLY A 94 -17.60 1.77 -3.89
C GLY A 94 -16.75 2.65 -2.98
N LYS A 95 -16.99 2.50 -1.67
CA LYS A 95 -16.28 3.22 -0.61
C LYS A 95 -15.83 2.26 0.47
N TYR A 96 -14.73 2.64 1.14
CA TYR A 96 -14.03 1.79 2.10
C TYR A 96 -13.82 2.54 3.42
N ASP A 97 -13.76 1.79 4.50
CA ASP A 97 -13.46 2.33 5.83
C ASP A 97 -11.97 2.61 5.96
N THR A 98 -11.14 1.85 5.26
CA THR A 98 -9.70 2.06 5.23
C THR A 98 -9.16 1.85 3.81
N ILE A 99 -8.24 2.71 3.41
CA ILE A 99 -7.41 2.54 2.22
C ILE A 99 -5.97 2.39 2.67
N ILE A 100 -5.26 1.38 2.18
CA ILE A 100 -3.82 1.19 2.41
C ILE A 100 -3.08 1.36 1.10
N PHE A 101 -1.99 2.11 1.12
CA PHE A 101 -1.09 2.27 0.00
C PHE A 101 0.37 2.24 0.47
N ASN A 102 1.09 1.21 0.04
CA ASN A 102 2.54 1.11 0.16
C ASN A 102 3.14 1.39 -1.23
N PRO A 103 3.34 2.66 -1.61
CA PRO A 103 3.79 3.03 -2.95
C PRO A 103 5.28 2.74 -3.16
N PRO A 104 5.77 2.72 -4.40
CA PRO A 104 7.18 2.92 -4.67
C PRO A 104 7.54 4.36 -4.27
N TYR A 105 8.29 4.52 -3.19
CA TYR A 105 8.59 5.82 -2.55
C TYR A 105 10.04 6.26 -2.68
N LEU A 106 10.93 5.43 -3.24
CA LEU A 106 12.32 5.81 -3.39
C LEU A 106 12.50 6.80 -4.55
N PRO A 107 13.19 7.94 -4.33
CA PRO A 107 13.56 8.83 -5.41
C PRO A 107 14.52 8.11 -6.37
N ALA A 108 14.20 8.11 -7.65
CA ALA A 108 15.09 7.54 -8.68
C ALA A 108 15.48 8.62 -9.68
N ALA A 109 16.80 8.77 -9.88
CA ALA A 109 17.35 9.77 -10.77
C ALA A 109 17.26 9.42 -12.26
N ASP A 110 17.13 8.12 -12.60
CA ASP A 110 17.12 7.60 -13.96
C ASP A 110 15.98 6.60 -14.17
N GLU A 111 15.40 6.61 -15.37
CA GLU A 111 14.44 5.60 -15.85
C GLU A 111 15.15 4.26 -16.06
N VAL A 112 15.25 3.47 -15.02
CA VAL A 112 15.66 2.07 -15.14
C VAL A 112 14.42 1.27 -15.49
N GLU A 113 14.35 0.68 -16.68
CA GLU A 113 13.18 -0.04 -17.22
C GLU A 113 12.62 -1.14 -16.30
N ASP A 114 13.46 -1.72 -15.42
CA ASP A 114 13.04 -2.76 -14.47
C ASP A 114 12.66 -2.21 -13.07
N ALA A 115 12.67 -0.90 -12.86
CA ALA A 115 12.52 -0.27 -11.54
C ALA A 115 11.11 0.25 -11.21
N ILE A 116 10.09 -0.12 -11.98
CA ILE A 116 8.70 0.36 -11.77
C ILE A 116 8.23 0.14 -10.31
N GLN A 117 8.69 -0.92 -9.66
CA GLN A 117 8.32 -1.27 -8.28
C GLN A 117 8.99 -0.38 -7.22
N TRP A 118 10.04 0.38 -7.57
CA TRP A 118 10.85 1.18 -6.64
C TRP A 118 10.90 2.66 -7.02
N ASN A 119 10.45 3.00 -8.22
CA ASN A 119 10.62 4.33 -8.79
C ASN A 119 9.48 5.26 -8.39
N GLY A 120 9.67 6.01 -7.32
CA GLY A 120 8.78 7.11 -6.90
C GLY A 120 8.91 8.40 -7.74
N GLY A 121 9.70 8.40 -8.82
CA GLY A 121 10.01 9.60 -9.58
C GLY A 121 11.10 10.46 -8.92
N ARG A 122 11.34 11.67 -9.44
CA ARG A 122 12.43 12.54 -8.98
C ARG A 122 12.38 12.90 -7.50
N ASP A 123 11.18 13.06 -6.95
CA ASP A 123 10.94 13.45 -5.55
C ASP A 123 10.30 12.35 -4.69
N GLY A 124 10.08 11.16 -5.25
CA GLY A 124 9.44 10.03 -4.58
C GLY A 124 7.91 10.08 -4.56
N PHE A 125 7.27 11.08 -5.19
CA PHE A 125 5.82 11.29 -5.07
C PHE A 125 5.05 11.15 -6.39
N ALA A 126 5.68 10.63 -7.45
CA ALA A 126 5.05 10.53 -8.76
C ALA A 126 3.71 9.78 -8.74
N VAL A 127 3.61 8.70 -7.94
CA VAL A 127 2.36 7.93 -7.78
C VAL A 127 1.55 8.36 -6.56
N VAL A 128 2.19 8.99 -5.56
CA VAL A 128 1.53 9.44 -4.33
C VAL A 128 0.57 10.61 -4.59
N ARG A 129 0.97 11.57 -5.44
CA ARG A 129 0.12 12.72 -5.77
C ARG A 129 -1.19 12.30 -6.43
N PRO A 130 -1.21 11.56 -7.57
CA PRO A 130 -2.48 11.15 -8.18
C PRO A 130 -3.31 10.23 -7.27
N PHE A 131 -2.67 9.47 -6.38
CA PHE A 131 -3.38 8.72 -5.34
C PHE A 131 -4.11 9.68 -4.39
N LEU A 132 -3.44 10.66 -3.79
CA LEU A 132 -4.03 11.61 -2.85
C LEU A 132 -5.11 12.50 -3.48
N ASP A 133 -4.96 12.85 -4.76
CA ASP A 133 -5.97 13.61 -5.53
C ASP A 133 -7.32 12.88 -5.59
N SER A 134 -7.31 11.55 -5.55
CA SER A 134 -8.50 10.74 -5.79
C SER A 134 -9.01 10.01 -4.54
N ALA A 135 -8.15 9.67 -3.59
CA ALA A 135 -8.45 8.74 -2.49
C ALA A 135 -9.68 9.13 -1.64
N HIS A 136 -9.90 10.42 -1.40
CA HIS A 136 -11.05 10.92 -0.61
C HIS A 136 -12.41 10.51 -1.18
N ARG A 137 -12.51 10.26 -2.50
CA ARG A 137 -13.75 9.86 -3.17
C ARG A 137 -14.17 8.44 -2.82
N PHE A 138 -13.19 7.61 -2.43
CA PHE A 138 -13.35 6.18 -2.13
C PHE A 138 -13.38 5.88 -0.63
N LEU A 139 -13.35 6.92 0.22
CA LEU A 139 -13.49 6.77 1.67
C LEU A 139 -14.95 6.90 2.11
N ASN A 140 -15.34 6.09 3.09
CA ASN A 140 -16.52 6.36 3.93
C ASN A 140 -16.28 7.63 4.76
N SER A 141 -17.33 8.21 5.35
CA SER A 141 -17.25 9.50 6.07
C SER A 141 -16.23 9.53 7.20
N GLU A 142 -16.06 8.41 7.91
CA GLU A 142 -15.09 8.24 9.01
C GLU A 142 -13.85 7.44 8.58
N GLY A 143 -13.70 7.24 7.27
CA GLY A 143 -12.62 6.43 6.72
C GLY A 143 -11.25 7.09 6.85
N ASN A 144 -10.22 6.27 6.84
CA ASN A 144 -8.84 6.71 6.90
C ASN A 144 -7.97 6.03 5.83
N ILE A 145 -6.84 6.67 5.56
CA ILE A 145 -5.80 6.13 4.67
C ILE A 145 -4.57 5.81 5.51
N PHE A 146 -3.95 4.67 5.27
CA PHE A 146 -2.58 4.42 5.70
C PHE A 146 -1.66 4.46 4.48
N ILE A 147 -0.60 5.27 4.56
CA ILE A 147 0.40 5.39 3.50
C ILE A 147 1.80 5.26 4.07
N VAL A 148 2.63 4.51 3.36
CA VAL A 148 4.06 4.40 3.68
C VAL A 148 4.84 5.44 2.88
N LEU A 149 5.71 6.17 3.54
CA LEU A 149 6.61 7.14 2.94
C LEU A 149 8.03 6.95 3.49
N SER A 150 9.01 7.50 2.77
CA SER A 150 10.40 7.51 3.21
C SER A 150 10.81 8.86 3.82
N SER A 151 11.72 8.82 4.80
CA SER A 151 12.38 10.03 5.30
C SER A 151 13.34 10.66 4.29
N LEU A 152 13.66 9.96 3.21
CA LEU A 152 14.47 10.47 2.09
C LEU A 152 13.67 11.37 1.14
N THR A 153 12.34 11.40 1.29
CA THR A 153 11.45 12.27 0.52
C THR A 153 11.02 13.48 1.34
N ASP A 154 10.69 14.59 0.68
CA ASP A 154 10.21 15.80 1.36
C ASP A 154 8.71 15.69 1.70
N HIS A 155 8.39 14.77 2.63
CA HIS A 155 7.01 14.57 3.11
C HIS A 155 6.43 15.81 3.81
N GLN A 156 7.25 16.81 4.22
CA GLN A 156 6.75 18.06 4.78
C GLN A 156 6.12 18.92 3.68
N THR A 157 6.77 19.03 2.53
CA THR A 157 6.18 19.71 1.36
C THR A 157 4.91 19.00 0.90
N LEU A 158 4.91 17.66 0.84
CA LEU A 158 3.69 16.89 0.52
C LEU A 158 2.52 17.20 1.47
N LYS A 159 2.77 17.34 2.77
CA LYS A 159 1.72 17.73 3.76
C LYS A 159 1.16 19.12 3.52
N LEU A 160 1.98 20.05 3.03
CA LEU A 160 1.52 21.40 2.68
C LEU A 160 0.70 21.40 1.39
N GLU A 161 1.13 20.65 0.37
CA GLU A 161 0.40 20.47 -0.89
C GLU A 161 -0.98 19.88 -0.64
N TYR A 162 -1.08 18.89 0.25
CA TYR A 162 -2.32 18.15 0.58
C TYR A 162 -2.88 18.54 1.95
N SER A 163 -2.98 19.84 2.22
CA SER A 163 -3.49 20.40 3.50
C SER A 163 -4.95 20.07 3.78
N ASN A 164 -5.69 19.54 2.80
CA ASN A 164 -7.04 18.98 2.94
C ASN A 164 -7.06 17.61 3.64
N TYR A 165 -5.89 17.02 3.91
CA TYR A 165 -5.74 15.86 4.79
C TYR A 165 -5.03 16.25 6.08
N SER A 166 -5.35 15.57 7.18
CA SER A 166 -4.45 15.47 8.33
C SER A 166 -3.43 14.37 8.05
N PHE A 167 -2.20 14.52 8.56
CA PHE A 167 -1.15 13.50 8.47
C PHE A 167 -0.62 13.20 9.86
N ASP A 168 -1.04 12.09 10.43
CA ASP A 168 -0.62 11.64 11.75
C ASP A 168 0.41 10.51 11.59
N LEU A 169 1.62 10.71 12.12
CA LEU A 169 2.64 9.65 12.12
C LEU A 169 2.23 8.57 13.12
N VAL A 170 1.97 7.36 12.62
CA VAL A 170 1.52 6.20 13.40
C VAL A 170 2.72 5.41 13.91
N ALA A 171 3.66 5.12 13.03
CA ALA A 171 4.85 4.34 13.34
C ALA A 171 6.01 4.71 12.43
N SER A 172 7.22 4.38 12.83
CA SER A 172 8.40 4.49 11.97
C SER A 172 9.45 3.46 12.34
N GLU A 173 10.16 2.97 11.32
CA GLU A 173 11.28 2.04 11.48
C GLU A 173 12.53 2.60 10.81
N SER A 174 13.70 2.40 11.44
CA SER A 174 14.96 2.97 10.98
C SER A 174 15.85 1.92 10.34
N PHE A 175 16.32 2.19 9.12
CA PHE A 175 17.23 1.33 8.35
C PHE A 175 18.42 2.17 7.90
N PHE A 176 19.61 1.88 8.39
CA PHE A 176 20.87 2.54 8.00
C PHE A 176 20.74 4.05 7.77
N PHE A 177 20.36 4.47 6.56
CA PHE A 177 20.27 5.88 6.14
C PHE A 177 18.83 6.36 5.93
N GLU A 178 17.83 5.50 6.11
CA GLU A 178 16.42 5.74 5.84
C GLU A 178 15.57 5.44 7.06
N ARG A 179 14.48 6.17 7.20
CA ARG A 179 13.36 5.80 8.06
C ARG A 179 12.12 5.58 7.20
N ILE A 180 11.52 4.42 7.35
CA ILE A 180 10.20 4.15 6.79
C ILE A 180 9.17 4.73 7.75
N LEU A 181 8.21 5.48 7.22
CA LEU A 181 7.22 6.24 7.97
C LEU A 181 5.83 5.78 7.58
N LEU A 182 5.05 5.28 8.54
CA LEU A 182 3.63 4.98 8.34
C LEU A 182 2.80 6.17 8.81
N PHE A 183 2.08 6.79 7.90
CA PHE A 183 1.13 7.85 8.21
C PHE A 183 -0.31 7.35 8.13
N SER A 184 -1.15 7.84 9.06
CA SER A 184 -2.60 7.80 8.95
C SER A 184 -3.10 9.16 8.45
N LEU A 185 -3.93 9.17 7.41
CA LEU A 185 -4.51 10.36 6.83
C LEU A 185 -6.04 10.33 6.97
N ARG A 186 -6.62 11.50 7.26
CA ARG A 186 -8.07 11.70 7.22
C ARG A 186 -8.38 12.94 6.38
N ALA A 187 -9.39 12.85 5.52
CA ALA A 187 -9.91 14.02 4.83
C ALA A 187 -10.55 14.99 5.86
N LYS A 188 -10.28 16.28 5.68
CA LYS A 188 -10.84 17.36 6.53
C LYS A 188 -12.17 17.85 5.99
#